data_92a4422bcbbdcf913732ba6715127917
#
_entry.id   92a4422bcbbdcf913732ba6715127917
#
_cell.length_a   1.000
_cell.length_b   1.000
_cell.length_c   1.000
_cell.angle_alpha   90.00
_cell.angle_beta   90.00
_cell.angle_gamma   90.00
#
_symmetry.space_group_name_H-M   'P 1'
#
loop_
_entity.id
_entity.type
_entity.pdbx_description
1 polymer ?
#
loop_
_entity_poly.entity_id
_entity_poly.type
_entity_poly.pdbx_seq_one_letter_code
_entity_poly.pdbx_strand_id
1 'polypeptide(L)'
;TPVVILAGGLLCHSEGLVKLAEQHTRPLAEVGPLALQHALPGMARISYDTVMAERMPGLIRMVEESPLNIHYRGAGRRGVITCGATTLLMREYKERFDPDLDILSVAFTNPLPMERIRAFCASIKGEVSVIEDGYRFVQEACLAAGLDVSGKDSLSHVTEWTPERIAAFLGRDTKAGTPAPSVPRPP
;
A
#
# COMPACT_ATOMS: atom_id res chain seq x y z
N THR A 1 2.81 -20.64 0.29
CA THR A 1 2.52 -19.50 1.21
C THR A 1 1.15 -18.97 0.88
N PRO A 2 0.24 -18.83 1.86
CA PRO A 2 -1.06 -18.22 1.62
C PRO A 2 -0.90 -16.73 1.29
N VAL A 3 -1.74 -16.24 0.39
CA VAL A 3 -1.83 -14.82 0.04
C VAL A 3 -3.16 -14.30 0.57
N VAL A 4 -3.12 -13.19 1.29
CA VAL A 4 -4.32 -12.50 1.78
C VAL A 4 -4.48 -11.22 0.96
N ILE A 5 -5.62 -11.08 0.30
CA ILE A 5 -6.00 -9.86 -0.43
C ILE A 5 -7.01 -9.11 0.45
N LEU A 6 -6.61 -7.91 0.87
CA LEU A 6 -7.49 -7.01 1.61
C LEU A 6 -8.19 -6.08 0.62
N ALA A 7 -9.50 -6.21 0.52
CA ALA A 7 -10.33 -5.33 -0.30
C ALA A 7 -11.15 -4.42 0.62
N GLY A 8 -11.01 -3.12 0.46
CA GLY A 8 -11.86 -2.15 1.18
C GLY A 8 -13.30 -2.17 0.68
N GLY A 9 -14.25 -1.73 1.53
CA GLY A 9 -15.67 -1.71 1.19
C GLY A 9 -15.97 -0.97 -0.11
N LEU A 10 -15.31 0.16 -0.34
CA LEU A 10 -15.48 0.94 -1.57
C LEU A 10 -15.11 0.11 -2.82
N LEU A 11 -14.01 -0.64 -2.77
CA LEU A 11 -13.60 -1.50 -3.87
C LEU A 11 -14.57 -2.67 -4.09
N CYS A 12 -15.10 -3.26 -3.01
CA CYS A 12 -16.07 -4.36 -3.07
C CYS A 12 -17.41 -3.94 -3.69
N HIS A 13 -17.77 -2.66 -3.62
CA HIS A 13 -18.99 -2.09 -4.19
C HIS A 13 -18.76 -1.35 -5.51
N SER A 14 -17.54 -1.34 -6.04
CA SER A 14 -17.23 -0.73 -7.34
C SER A 14 -17.42 -1.72 -8.48
N GLU A 15 -17.77 -1.22 -9.63
CA GLU A 15 -17.87 -1.97 -10.88
C GLU A 15 -16.86 -1.43 -11.90
N GLY A 16 -16.31 -2.30 -12.73
CA GLY A 16 -15.37 -1.90 -13.76
C GLY A 16 -15.18 -2.97 -14.83
N LEU A 17 -14.68 -2.54 -15.99
CA LEU A 17 -14.30 -3.45 -17.07
C LEU A 17 -12.90 -3.99 -16.78
N VAL A 18 -12.78 -5.31 -16.72
CA VAL A 18 -11.51 -6.00 -16.50
C VAL A 18 -11.15 -6.79 -17.73
N LYS A 19 -9.95 -6.56 -18.28
CA LYS A 19 -9.40 -7.40 -19.34
C LYS A 19 -8.87 -8.68 -18.72
N LEU A 20 -9.47 -9.81 -19.07
CA LEU A 20 -9.01 -11.12 -18.62
C LEU A 20 -7.68 -11.45 -19.32
N ALA A 21 -6.70 -11.90 -18.53
CA ALA A 21 -5.49 -12.53 -19.05
C ALA A 21 -5.73 -14.01 -19.36
N GLU A 22 -4.82 -14.62 -20.11
CA GLU A 22 -4.83 -16.06 -20.27
C GLU A 22 -4.73 -16.78 -18.94
N GLN A 23 -5.56 -17.81 -18.76
CA GLN A 23 -5.57 -18.58 -17.55
C GLN A 23 -4.34 -19.50 -17.48
N HIS A 24 -3.42 -19.22 -16.58
CA HIS A 24 -2.30 -20.09 -16.31
C HIS A 24 -2.65 -21.07 -15.20
N THR A 25 -2.87 -22.33 -15.53
CA THR A 25 -2.97 -23.41 -14.56
C THR A 25 -1.56 -23.76 -14.06
N ARG A 26 -1.32 -23.57 -12.76
CA ARG A 26 -0.12 -24.07 -12.12
C ARG A 26 -0.41 -25.43 -11.51
N PRO A 27 0.51 -26.42 -11.64
CA PRO A 27 0.36 -27.67 -10.93
C PRO A 27 0.31 -27.38 -9.41
N LEU A 28 -0.50 -28.15 -8.69
CA LEU A 28 -0.52 -28.08 -7.23
C LEU A 28 0.87 -28.45 -6.71
N ALA A 29 1.37 -27.65 -5.77
CA ALA A 29 2.61 -27.98 -5.09
C ALA A 29 2.44 -29.28 -4.27
N GLU A 30 3.43 -30.15 -4.31
CA GLU A 30 3.45 -31.31 -3.44
C GLU A 30 3.45 -30.88 -1.97
N VAL A 31 2.59 -31.49 -1.20
CA VAL A 31 2.51 -31.24 0.25
C VAL A 31 3.69 -31.97 0.90
N GLY A 32 4.56 -31.24 1.58
CA GLY A 32 5.68 -31.80 2.32
C GLY A 32 5.22 -32.74 3.47
N PRO A 33 6.16 -33.41 4.15
CA PRO A 33 5.85 -34.38 5.18
C PRO A 33 4.92 -33.81 6.25
N LEU A 34 3.83 -34.54 6.55
CA LEU A 34 2.82 -34.15 7.56
C LEU A 34 3.45 -33.85 8.94
N ALA A 35 4.54 -34.53 9.28
CA ALA A 35 5.26 -34.32 10.54
C ALA A 35 5.69 -32.87 10.79
N LEU A 36 5.98 -32.09 9.74
CA LEU A 36 6.36 -30.69 9.85
C LEU A 36 5.16 -29.73 10.00
N GLN A 37 3.93 -30.25 9.90
CA GLN A 37 2.71 -29.47 9.99
C GLN A 37 2.09 -29.49 11.39
N HIS A 38 2.63 -30.27 12.31
CA HIS A 38 2.12 -30.37 13.67
C HIS A 38 2.64 -29.22 14.55
N ALA A 39 1.72 -28.60 15.27
CA ALA A 39 2.02 -27.52 16.23
C ALA A 39 2.58 -28.05 17.59
N LEU A 40 3.34 -29.11 17.59
CA LEU A 40 4.05 -29.60 18.78
C LEU A 40 5.19 -28.66 19.13
N PRO A 41 5.52 -28.43 20.41
CA PRO A 41 6.49 -27.41 20.82
C PRO A 41 7.85 -27.49 20.11
N GLY A 42 8.41 -28.69 19.95
CA GLY A 42 9.68 -28.89 19.22
C GLY A 42 9.56 -28.61 17.73
N MET A 43 8.49 -29.08 17.11
CA MET A 43 8.23 -28.88 15.68
C MET A 43 7.85 -27.44 15.36
N ALA A 44 7.11 -26.78 16.25
CA ALA A 44 6.75 -25.37 16.11
C ALA A 44 8.02 -24.49 16.10
N ARG A 45 9.01 -24.80 16.94
CA ARG A 45 10.30 -24.09 16.94
C ARG A 45 11.08 -24.28 15.65
N ILE A 46 11.18 -25.50 15.15
CA ILE A 46 11.84 -25.79 13.87
C ILE A 46 11.13 -25.06 12.73
N SER A 47 9.80 -25.10 12.72
CA SER A 47 9.01 -24.37 11.70
C SER A 47 9.23 -22.87 11.78
N TYR A 48 9.28 -22.29 12.98
CA TYR A 48 9.58 -20.87 13.18
C TYR A 48 10.97 -20.50 12.67
N ASP A 49 11.99 -21.28 13.04
CA ASP A 49 13.38 -21.05 12.63
C ASP A 49 13.50 -21.13 11.08
N THR A 50 12.85 -22.12 10.45
CA THR A 50 12.79 -22.23 8.98
C THR A 50 12.09 -21.02 8.35
N VAL A 51 10.98 -20.56 8.93
CA VAL A 51 10.27 -19.37 8.42
C VAL A 51 11.15 -18.14 8.53
N MET A 52 11.78 -17.91 9.67
CA MET A 52 12.57 -16.70 9.91
C MET A 52 13.90 -16.69 9.17
N ALA A 53 14.60 -17.85 9.10
CA ALA A 53 15.93 -17.94 8.50
C ALA A 53 15.91 -18.13 6.97
N GLU A 54 14.87 -18.78 6.43
CA GLU A 54 14.85 -19.16 5.02
C GLU A 54 13.73 -18.47 4.23
N ARG A 55 12.48 -18.58 4.73
CA ARG A 55 11.32 -18.10 3.96
C ARG A 55 11.17 -16.59 4.00
N MET A 56 11.33 -15.97 5.16
CA MET A 56 11.14 -14.53 5.32
C MET A 56 12.14 -13.71 4.50
N PRO A 57 13.46 -14.02 4.49
CA PRO A 57 14.39 -13.32 3.61
C PRO A 57 14.06 -13.45 2.13
N GLY A 58 13.61 -14.63 1.70
CA GLY A 58 13.15 -14.86 0.33
C GLY A 58 11.90 -14.04 -0.02
N LEU A 59 10.93 -13.96 0.90
CA LEU A 59 9.71 -13.20 0.73
C LEU A 59 9.98 -11.69 0.70
N ILE A 60 10.83 -11.19 1.59
CA ILE A 60 11.24 -9.77 1.59
C ILE A 60 11.85 -9.41 0.23
N ARG A 61 12.78 -10.19 -0.27
CA ARG A 61 13.40 -9.96 -1.58
C ARG A 61 12.37 -9.95 -2.71
N MET A 62 11.47 -10.93 -2.73
CA MET A 62 10.39 -10.99 -3.72
C MET A 62 9.49 -9.75 -3.68
N VAL A 63 9.17 -9.26 -2.49
CA VAL A 63 8.36 -8.04 -2.32
C VAL A 63 9.13 -6.81 -2.77
N GLU A 64 10.42 -6.69 -2.41
CA GLU A 64 11.26 -5.57 -2.85
C GLU A 64 11.38 -5.48 -4.38
N GLU A 65 11.55 -6.62 -5.03
CA GLU A 65 11.71 -6.70 -6.49
C GLU A 65 10.38 -6.67 -7.26
N SER A 66 9.25 -6.71 -6.56
CA SER A 66 7.94 -6.81 -7.19
C SER A 66 7.62 -5.61 -8.09
N PRO A 67 7.21 -5.84 -9.34
CA PRO A 67 6.76 -4.77 -10.24
C PRO A 67 5.42 -4.14 -9.82
N LEU A 68 4.72 -4.74 -8.86
CA LEU A 68 3.45 -4.21 -8.34
C LEU A 68 3.66 -3.00 -7.42
N ASN A 69 4.86 -2.83 -6.86
CA ASN A 69 5.23 -1.60 -6.16
C ASN A 69 5.64 -0.55 -7.21
N ILE A 70 4.81 0.45 -7.42
CA ILE A 70 4.97 1.39 -8.53
C ILE A 70 5.37 2.77 -8.01
N HIS A 71 6.41 3.34 -8.60
CA HIS A 71 6.76 4.74 -8.40
C HIS A 71 6.23 5.59 -9.56
N TYR A 72 5.17 6.35 -9.29
CA TYR A 72 4.68 7.38 -10.21
C TYR A 72 5.52 8.64 -10.03
N ARG A 73 6.47 8.84 -10.92
CA ARG A 73 7.49 9.90 -10.79
C ARG A 73 6.90 11.29 -10.92
N GLY A 74 7.45 12.22 -10.15
CA GLY A 74 7.19 13.64 -10.16
C GLY A 74 8.50 14.42 -10.28
N ALA A 75 8.59 15.57 -9.60
CA ALA A 75 9.77 16.45 -9.61
C ALA A 75 10.73 16.23 -8.44
N GLY A 76 10.51 15.24 -7.59
CA GLY A 76 11.34 14.94 -6.42
C GLY A 76 11.27 15.99 -5.31
N ARG A 77 10.25 16.83 -5.29
CA ARG A 77 10.09 17.89 -4.27
C ARG A 77 9.25 17.46 -3.09
N ARG A 78 8.18 16.72 -3.36
CA ARG A 78 7.27 16.14 -2.37
C ARG A 78 6.93 14.73 -2.77
N GLY A 79 6.75 13.86 -1.79
CA GLY A 79 6.43 12.47 -2.01
C GLY A 79 5.25 11.99 -1.18
N VAL A 80 4.51 11.02 -1.70
CA VAL A 80 3.47 10.30 -0.97
C VAL A 80 3.71 8.82 -1.08
N ILE A 81 3.69 8.12 0.04
CA ILE A 81 3.63 6.66 0.11
C ILE A 81 2.16 6.28 0.31
N THR A 82 1.65 5.36 -0.50
CA THR A 82 0.25 4.96 -0.45
C THR A 82 0.09 3.46 -0.68
N CYS A 83 -1.00 2.88 -0.22
CA CYS A 83 -1.32 1.47 -0.41
C CYS A 83 -2.82 1.27 -0.62
N GLY A 84 -3.19 0.19 -1.32
CA GLY A 84 -4.59 -0.16 -1.54
C GLY A 84 -5.38 0.88 -2.33
N ALA A 85 -6.63 1.13 -1.92
CA ALA A 85 -7.56 2.02 -2.62
C ALA A 85 -7.09 3.48 -2.67
N THR A 86 -6.35 3.93 -1.67
CA THR A 86 -5.81 5.31 -1.64
C THR A 86 -4.84 5.60 -2.79
N THR A 87 -4.25 4.56 -3.40
CA THR A 87 -3.43 4.71 -4.60
C THR A 87 -4.21 5.34 -5.75
N LEU A 88 -5.46 4.95 -5.95
CA LEU A 88 -6.30 5.50 -7.02
C LEU A 88 -6.62 6.96 -6.76
N LEU A 89 -6.97 7.30 -5.52
CA LEU A 89 -7.22 8.69 -5.11
C LEU A 89 -5.98 9.57 -5.30
N MET A 90 -4.80 9.05 -4.95
CA MET A 90 -3.55 9.79 -5.10
C MET A 90 -3.14 9.97 -6.55
N ARG A 91 -3.40 9.00 -7.42
CA ARG A 91 -3.17 9.13 -8.86
C ARG A 91 -4.07 10.21 -9.46
N GLU A 92 -5.36 10.18 -9.14
CA GLU A 92 -6.31 11.20 -9.57
C GLU A 92 -5.90 12.59 -9.06
N TYR A 93 -5.48 12.69 -7.79
CA TYR A 93 -4.98 13.93 -7.22
C TYR A 93 -3.75 14.45 -7.98
N LYS A 94 -2.77 13.58 -8.27
CA LYS A 94 -1.58 13.93 -9.04
C LYS A 94 -1.95 14.46 -10.42
N GLU A 95 -2.81 13.76 -11.16
CA GLU A 95 -3.21 14.14 -12.51
C GLU A 95 -3.95 15.48 -12.56
N ARG A 96 -4.79 15.75 -11.57
CA ARG A 96 -5.64 16.96 -11.56
C ARG A 96 -4.99 18.17 -10.91
N PHE A 97 -4.22 17.96 -9.86
CA PHE A 97 -3.83 19.05 -8.96
C PHE A 97 -2.33 19.20 -8.78
N ASP A 98 -1.55 18.15 -8.88
CA ASP A 98 -0.10 18.20 -8.61
C ASP A 98 0.69 17.22 -9.48
N PRO A 99 0.89 17.53 -10.77
CA PRO A 99 1.66 16.66 -11.67
C PRO A 99 3.09 16.39 -11.19
N ASP A 100 3.65 17.27 -10.37
CA ASP A 100 5.01 17.19 -9.84
C ASP A 100 5.14 16.32 -8.59
N LEU A 101 4.02 15.82 -8.04
CA LEU A 101 4.03 14.95 -6.86
C LEU A 101 4.60 13.57 -7.21
N ASP A 102 5.55 13.09 -6.41
CA ASP A 102 6.02 11.71 -6.49
C ASP A 102 5.12 10.80 -5.65
N ILE A 103 4.71 9.66 -6.19
CA ILE A 103 3.88 8.69 -5.47
C ILE A 103 4.53 7.32 -5.50
N LEU A 104 4.80 6.74 -4.34
CA LEU A 104 5.16 5.34 -4.20
C LEU A 104 3.91 4.53 -3.79
N SER A 105 3.40 3.74 -4.71
CA SER A 105 2.33 2.78 -4.43
C SER A 105 2.94 1.47 -3.92
N VAL A 106 2.59 1.08 -2.71
CA VAL A 106 3.02 -0.16 -2.07
C VAL A 106 1.90 -1.20 -2.19
N ALA A 107 2.16 -2.28 -2.91
CA ALA A 107 1.19 -3.36 -3.12
C ALA A 107 1.21 -4.41 -2.00
N PHE A 108 2.32 -4.53 -1.30
CA PHE A 108 2.49 -5.49 -0.21
C PHE A 108 2.71 -4.75 1.10
N THR A 109 1.90 -5.04 2.10
CA THR A 109 1.99 -4.41 3.42
C THR A 109 2.65 -5.31 4.46
N ASN A 110 2.81 -6.62 4.17
CA ASN A 110 3.51 -7.54 5.07
C ASN A 110 4.20 -8.68 4.28
N PRO A 111 5.54 -8.71 4.21
CA PRO A 111 6.43 -7.66 4.68
C PRO A 111 6.32 -6.39 3.82
N LEU A 112 6.65 -5.24 4.40
CA LEU A 112 6.77 -4.00 3.65
C LEU A 112 8.07 -3.98 2.83
N PRO A 113 8.10 -3.38 1.62
CA PRO A 113 9.31 -3.17 0.83
C PRO A 113 10.14 -2.01 1.39
N MET A 114 10.75 -2.22 2.56
CA MET A 114 11.39 -1.15 3.34
C MET A 114 12.60 -0.52 2.65
N GLU A 115 13.37 -1.28 1.87
CA GLU A 115 14.50 -0.74 1.10
C GLU A 115 14.00 0.19 -0.01
N ARG A 116 12.94 -0.19 -0.70
CA ARG A 116 12.29 0.64 -1.71
C ARG A 116 11.69 1.91 -1.10
N ILE A 117 11.06 1.79 0.07
CA ILE A 117 10.52 2.93 0.82
C ILE A 117 11.67 3.88 1.23
N ARG A 118 12.78 3.37 1.76
CA ARG A 118 13.96 4.17 2.09
C ARG A 118 14.55 4.90 0.88
N ALA A 119 14.71 4.17 -0.23
CA ALA A 119 15.20 4.75 -1.48
C ALA A 119 14.27 5.84 -2.00
N PHE A 120 12.95 5.64 -1.90
CA PHE A 120 11.97 6.66 -2.25
C PHE A 120 12.11 7.90 -1.37
N CYS A 121 12.10 7.75 -0.04
CA CYS A 121 12.27 8.87 0.89
C CYS A 121 13.58 9.65 0.61
N ALA A 122 14.68 8.94 0.40
CA ALA A 122 15.97 9.56 0.08
C ALA A 122 15.98 10.32 -1.26
N SER A 123 15.11 9.96 -2.20
CA SER A 123 15.01 10.64 -3.50
C SER A 123 14.18 11.92 -3.46
N ILE A 124 13.42 12.15 -2.39
CA ILE A 124 12.56 13.31 -2.21
C ILE A 124 13.30 14.38 -1.41
N LYS A 125 13.38 15.60 -1.95
CA LYS A 125 14.10 16.72 -1.31
C LYS A 125 13.30 17.40 -0.20
N GLY A 126 12.00 17.24 -0.18
CA GLY A 126 11.11 17.86 0.79
C GLY A 126 10.35 16.82 1.59
N GLU A 127 9.11 17.12 1.90
CA GLU A 127 8.28 16.30 2.77
C GLU A 127 7.80 15.02 2.09
N VAL A 128 7.79 13.93 2.85
CA VAL A 128 7.16 12.66 2.48
C VAL A 128 5.99 12.39 3.41
N SER A 129 4.84 12.12 2.82
CA SER A 129 3.62 11.81 3.57
C SER A 129 3.16 10.37 3.31
N VAL A 130 2.45 9.78 4.27
CA VAL A 130 1.81 8.47 4.12
C VAL A 130 0.30 8.66 4.04
N ILE A 131 -0.31 8.18 2.96
CA ILE A 131 -1.75 8.19 2.74
C ILE A 131 -2.23 6.74 2.69
N GLU A 132 -2.81 6.27 3.79
CA GLU A 132 -3.33 4.91 3.94
C GLU A 132 -4.69 4.92 4.65
N ASP A 133 -5.58 4.02 4.29
CA ASP A 133 -6.86 3.85 4.98
C ASP A 133 -6.71 3.02 6.25
N GLY A 134 -7.63 3.21 7.19
CA GLY A 134 -7.64 2.51 8.46
C GLY A 134 -6.51 2.97 9.40
N TYR A 135 -5.85 2.02 10.04
CA TYR A 135 -4.77 2.29 11.00
C TYR A 135 -3.48 2.71 10.31
N ARG A 136 -2.63 3.44 11.04
CA ARG A 136 -1.33 3.98 10.57
C ARG A 136 -0.26 2.90 10.47
N PHE A 137 -0.53 1.85 9.74
CA PHE A 137 0.35 0.68 9.68
C PHE A 137 1.66 0.98 8.93
N VAL A 138 1.55 1.56 7.72
CA VAL A 138 2.72 1.91 6.91
C VAL A 138 3.45 3.09 7.53
N GLN A 139 2.72 4.10 8.01
CA GLN A 139 3.30 5.26 8.69
C GLN A 139 4.10 4.85 9.93
N GLU A 140 3.53 4.04 10.81
CA GLU A 140 4.22 3.57 12.03
C GLU A 140 5.44 2.72 11.71
N ALA A 141 5.38 1.87 10.69
CA ALA A 141 6.54 1.11 10.24
C ALA A 141 7.66 2.00 9.70
N CYS A 142 7.32 3.05 8.94
CA CYS A 142 8.28 4.05 8.48
C CYS A 142 8.94 4.79 9.64
N LEU A 143 8.14 5.28 10.59
CA LEU A 143 8.64 5.98 11.79
C LEU A 143 9.54 5.07 12.64
N ALA A 144 9.13 3.82 12.86
CA ALA A 144 9.93 2.82 13.59
C ALA A 144 11.26 2.51 12.87
N ALA A 145 11.30 2.66 11.55
CA ALA A 145 12.52 2.51 10.75
C ALA A 145 13.38 3.78 10.70
N GLY A 146 13.01 4.83 11.44
CA GLY A 146 13.73 6.10 11.51
C GLY A 146 13.54 7.01 10.30
N LEU A 147 12.47 6.82 9.52
CA LEU A 147 12.13 7.69 8.40
C LEU A 147 11.27 8.85 8.89
N ASP A 148 11.58 10.05 8.41
CA ASP A 148 10.79 11.26 8.68
C ASP A 148 9.63 11.31 7.68
N VAL A 149 8.45 10.91 8.14
CA VAL A 149 7.22 10.90 7.33
C VAL A 149 6.05 11.48 8.13
N SER A 150 5.23 12.26 7.45
CA SER A 150 3.95 12.73 7.97
C SER A 150 2.80 11.79 7.57
N GLY A 151 1.63 11.94 8.18
CA GLY A 151 0.46 11.13 7.86
C GLY A 151 -0.70 11.44 8.79
N LYS A 152 -1.59 10.49 8.99
CA LYS A 152 -2.69 10.64 9.96
C LYS A 152 -2.15 10.85 11.37
N ASP A 153 -2.80 11.71 12.14
CA ASP A 153 -2.58 11.77 13.58
C ASP A 153 -3.22 10.55 14.31
N SER A 154 -2.94 10.41 15.60
CA SER A 154 -3.45 9.28 16.39
C SER A 154 -4.97 9.26 16.57
N LEU A 155 -5.64 10.39 16.38
CA LEU A 155 -7.08 10.52 16.57
C LEU A 155 -7.85 10.29 15.27
N SER A 156 -7.22 10.51 14.11
CA SER A 156 -7.85 10.40 12.80
C SER A 156 -7.61 9.05 12.10
N HIS A 157 -7.07 8.05 12.80
CA HIS A 157 -6.73 6.75 12.22
C HIS A 157 -7.93 5.97 11.64
N VAL A 158 -9.13 6.22 12.13
CA VAL A 158 -10.38 5.61 11.61
C VAL A 158 -11.00 6.39 10.47
N THR A 159 -10.43 7.53 10.11
CA THR A 159 -11.01 8.41 9.10
C THR A 159 -10.60 7.96 7.70
N GLU A 160 -11.57 7.72 6.84
CA GLU A 160 -11.33 7.45 5.43
C GLU A 160 -10.78 8.68 4.71
N TRP A 161 -9.91 8.46 3.75
CA TRP A 161 -9.43 9.51 2.87
C TRP A 161 -10.47 9.82 1.79
N THR A 162 -10.75 11.11 1.62
CA THR A 162 -11.51 11.65 0.48
C THR A 162 -10.62 12.61 -0.30
N PRO A 163 -10.95 12.92 -1.56
CA PRO A 163 -10.18 13.91 -2.34
C PRO A 163 -10.01 15.24 -1.63
N GLU A 164 -11.05 15.72 -0.91
CA GLU A 164 -11.03 16.98 -0.18
C GLU A 164 -10.07 16.92 1.02
N ARG A 165 -10.08 15.80 1.76
CA ARG A 165 -9.16 15.59 2.90
C ARG A 165 -7.72 15.47 2.44
N ILE A 166 -7.47 14.78 1.33
CA ILE A 166 -6.14 14.71 0.72
C ILE A 166 -5.66 16.10 0.33
N ALA A 167 -6.51 16.88 -0.34
CA ALA A 167 -6.16 18.23 -0.76
C ALA A 167 -5.88 19.15 0.44
N ALA A 168 -6.69 19.09 1.48
CA ALA A 168 -6.47 19.85 2.72
C ALA A 168 -5.18 19.42 3.42
N PHE A 169 -4.92 18.12 3.53
CA PHE A 169 -3.73 17.58 4.16
C PHE A 169 -2.45 17.97 3.41
N LEU A 170 -2.48 17.94 2.07
CA LEU A 170 -1.36 18.34 1.23
C LEU A 170 -1.26 19.86 1.02
N GLY A 171 -2.04 20.66 1.77
CA GLY A 171 -1.94 22.12 1.80
C GLY A 171 -2.49 22.82 0.56
N ARG A 172 -3.44 22.20 -0.15
CA ARG A 172 -4.16 22.86 -1.25
C ARG A 172 -5.53 23.36 -0.81
N ASP A 173 -5.79 24.61 -1.15
CA ASP A 173 -7.12 25.21 -0.97
C ASP A 173 -8.13 24.52 -1.89
N THR A 174 -9.07 23.80 -1.30
CA THR A 174 -10.14 23.08 -2.04
C THR A 174 -11.22 24.00 -2.62
N LYS A 175 -11.10 25.30 -2.44
CA LYS A 175 -12.08 26.29 -2.92
C LYS A 175 -12.19 26.44 -4.43
N ALA A 176 -11.37 25.75 -5.21
CA ALA A 176 -11.35 25.84 -6.67
C ALA A 176 -11.96 24.61 -7.39
N GLY A 177 -12.61 23.70 -6.69
CA GLY A 177 -13.28 22.57 -7.31
C GLY A 177 -14.70 22.93 -7.74
N THR A 178 -14.99 22.94 -9.03
CA THR A 178 -16.37 22.92 -9.54
C THR A 178 -17.10 21.76 -8.85
N PRO A 179 -18.25 21.99 -8.19
CA PRO A 179 -19.00 20.90 -7.57
C PRO A 179 -19.34 19.87 -8.66
N ALA A 180 -19.04 18.60 -8.37
CA ALA A 180 -19.47 17.52 -9.25
C ALA A 180 -20.98 17.65 -9.51
N PRO A 181 -21.44 17.46 -10.74
CA PRO A 181 -22.86 17.53 -11.03
C PRO A 181 -23.58 16.53 -10.13
N SER A 182 -24.54 17.02 -9.35
CA SER A 182 -25.37 16.16 -8.52
C SER A 182 -26.21 15.28 -9.44
N VAL A 183 -25.83 14.02 -9.54
CA VAL A 183 -26.67 13.02 -10.19
C VAL A 183 -27.85 12.76 -9.28
N PRO A 184 -29.11 13.00 -9.73
CA PRO A 184 -30.28 12.68 -8.93
C PRO A 184 -30.25 11.20 -8.56
N ARG A 185 -30.47 10.89 -7.27
CA ARG A 185 -30.66 9.49 -6.86
C ARG A 185 -31.93 8.97 -7.54
N PRO A 186 -31.91 7.79 -8.15
CA PRO A 186 -33.12 7.17 -8.63
C PRO A 186 -34.09 6.96 -7.46
N PRO A 187 -35.40 7.02 -7.72
CA PRO A 187 -36.46 6.87 -6.72
C PRO A 187 -36.43 5.50 -6.01
#